data_60a694987a09f22b1005d2ac8789c4a2
#
_entry.id   60a694987a09f22b1005d2ac8789c4a2
#
_cell.length_a   1.000
_cell.length_b   1.000
_cell.length_c   1.000
_cell.angle_alpha   90.00
_cell.angle_beta   90.00
_cell.angle_gamma   90.00
#
_symmetry.space_group_name_H-M   'P 1'
#
loop_
_entity.id
_entity.type
_entity.pdbx_description
1 polymer ?
#
loop_
_entity_poly.entity_id
_entity_poly.type
_entity_poly.pdbx_seq_one_letter_code
_entity_poly.pdbx_strand_id
1 'polypeptide(L)'
;MSALVIALPSKGRLKEQTEAWLQDSGLRLEIDGGARGYSANLKGLPGVEVRLLSASDIATALDAGDVHLGVTGEDVIRERGGDVDARVMLLRALGFGRADLVVAAPQSWIDVDSMADVEDVAHLYLARTGQRLRVATKYGVQTRAFFSRQGVVDYRIVDSAGATEGAPAAGVAELIVDITTTGATLAANNLKIVPDGVILRSEAQLAASLTAAWPDETLIAARRLMRIVEGRGRAKGLSSLRWPAEFDGPARRATKSFLDHGAVRRSDGLLVPAHDMFDAAEALADAGVGPVSVDRPDYVFEASSPVIEALAARLGQGKASETASASA
;
A
#
# COMPACT_ATOMS: atom_id res chain seq x y z
N MET A 1 -16.75 -0.52 25.43
CA MET A 1 -16.67 -1.02 24.04
C MET A 1 -15.31 -0.61 23.49
N SER A 2 -14.48 -1.57 23.09
CA SER A 2 -13.17 -1.28 22.53
C SER A 2 -13.35 -0.78 21.10
N ALA A 3 -12.98 0.48 20.83
CA ALA A 3 -13.04 1.05 19.49
C ALA A 3 -11.96 0.47 18.59
N LEU A 4 -12.25 0.34 17.29
CA LEU A 4 -11.22 0.11 16.29
C LEU A 4 -10.41 1.41 16.13
N VAL A 5 -9.13 1.38 16.47
CA VAL A 5 -8.24 2.54 16.30
C VAL A 5 -7.53 2.44 14.97
N ILE A 6 -7.70 3.47 14.11
CA ILE A 6 -7.00 3.57 12.83
C ILE A 6 -6.12 4.82 12.81
N ALA A 7 -4.85 4.67 12.43
CA ALA A 7 -3.94 5.79 12.22
C ALA A 7 -3.93 6.23 10.76
N LEU A 8 -4.14 7.53 10.52
CA LEU A 8 -4.14 8.13 9.20
C LEU A 8 -3.09 9.25 9.11
N PRO A 9 -2.56 9.55 7.92
CA PRO A 9 -1.59 10.63 7.74
C PRO A 9 -2.15 11.99 8.15
N SER A 10 -1.36 12.75 8.95
CA SER A 10 -1.76 14.06 9.48
C SER A 10 -1.49 15.23 8.53
N LYS A 11 -0.63 15.06 7.51
CA LYS A 11 -0.18 16.14 6.63
C LYS A 11 0.30 15.65 5.26
N GLY A 12 0.45 16.59 4.33
CA GLY A 12 1.04 16.38 3.02
C GLY A 12 0.18 15.59 2.07
N ARG A 13 0.74 15.27 0.91
CA ARG A 13 0.05 14.59 -0.20
C ARG A 13 -0.58 13.25 0.20
N LEU A 14 0.08 12.50 1.08
CA LEU A 14 -0.46 11.22 1.56
C LEU A 14 -1.77 11.40 2.33
N LYS A 15 -1.89 12.47 3.16
CA LYS A 15 -3.15 12.82 3.82
C LYS A 15 -4.27 13.09 2.82
N GLU A 16 -4.03 13.98 1.86
CA GLU A 16 -5.01 14.37 0.85
C GLU A 16 -5.50 13.16 0.04
N GLN A 17 -4.59 12.29 -0.37
CA GLN A 17 -4.92 11.07 -1.10
C GLN A 17 -5.69 10.06 -0.23
N THR A 18 -5.36 9.93 1.05
CA THR A 18 -6.06 9.06 2.00
C THR A 18 -7.48 9.57 2.26
N GLU A 19 -7.65 10.88 2.44
CA GLU A 19 -8.97 11.50 2.61
C GLU A 19 -9.85 11.32 1.35
N ALA A 20 -9.27 11.52 0.17
CA ALA A 20 -9.96 11.29 -1.10
C ALA A 20 -10.38 9.82 -1.28
N TRP A 21 -9.52 8.87 -0.89
CA TRP A 21 -9.83 7.44 -0.93
C TRP A 21 -10.95 7.05 0.04
N LEU A 22 -10.95 7.59 1.26
CA LEU A 22 -12.04 7.39 2.23
C LEU A 22 -13.35 8.00 1.70
N GLN A 23 -13.31 9.23 1.20
CA GLN A 23 -14.49 9.91 0.66
C GLN A 23 -15.07 9.17 -0.54
N ASP A 24 -14.25 8.68 -1.44
CA ASP A 24 -14.69 7.84 -2.55
C ASP A 24 -15.34 6.54 -2.07
N SER A 25 -14.90 6.00 -0.94
CA SER A 25 -15.52 4.86 -0.27
C SER A 25 -16.77 5.22 0.57
N GLY A 26 -17.28 6.47 0.48
CA GLY A 26 -18.44 6.93 1.23
C GLY A 26 -18.17 7.21 2.72
N LEU A 27 -16.90 7.22 3.11
CA LEU A 27 -16.46 7.50 4.47
C LEU A 27 -15.90 8.93 4.53
N ARG A 28 -16.29 9.69 5.56
CA ARG A 28 -15.79 11.06 5.75
C ARG A 28 -15.10 11.19 7.10
N LEU A 29 -13.96 11.85 7.09
CA LEU A 29 -13.23 12.20 8.30
C LEU A 29 -13.90 13.42 8.96
N GLU A 30 -14.30 13.28 10.21
CA GLU A 30 -14.82 14.36 11.06
C GLU A 30 -13.81 14.60 12.18
N ILE A 31 -13.10 15.74 12.11
CA ILE A 31 -12.03 16.07 13.06
C ILE A 31 -12.66 16.72 14.29
N ASP A 32 -12.45 16.13 15.47
CA ASP A 32 -12.90 16.67 16.74
C ASP A 32 -11.95 17.81 17.18
N GLY A 33 -12.51 18.99 17.54
CA GLY A 33 -11.73 20.11 18.09
C GLY A 33 -11.08 21.05 17.07
N GLY A 34 -11.49 21.02 15.78
CA GLY A 34 -11.03 21.94 14.74
C GLY A 34 -9.69 21.54 14.11
N ALA A 35 -9.07 22.41 13.33
CA ALA A 35 -7.91 22.14 12.46
C ALA A 35 -6.61 21.65 13.16
N ARG A 36 -6.57 21.61 14.49
CA ARG A 36 -5.43 21.13 15.30
C ARG A 36 -5.74 19.86 16.11
N GLY A 37 -6.92 19.23 15.90
CA GLY A 37 -7.27 17.97 16.54
C GLY A 37 -6.41 16.81 16.01
N TYR A 38 -5.84 16.00 16.90
CA TYR A 38 -5.11 14.75 16.56
C TYR A 38 -6.04 13.54 16.56
N SER A 39 -7.30 13.70 16.96
CA SER A 39 -8.34 12.67 16.94
C SER A 39 -9.47 13.08 16.00
N ALA A 40 -10.07 12.08 15.37
CA ALA A 40 -11.19 12.25 14.47
C ALA A 40 -12.07 11.00 14.50
N ASN A 41 -13.27 11.12 13.93
CA ASN A 41 -14.19 10.02 13.75
C ASN A 41 -14.42 9.77 12.25
N LEU A 42 -14.85 8.57 11.89
CA LEU A 42 -15.30 8.25 10.54
C LEU A 42 -16.82 8.30 10.46
N LYS A 43 -17.34 9.35 9.81
CA LYS A 43 -18.77 9.40 9.48
C LYS A 43 -19.13 8.24 8.56
N GLY A 44 -20.19 7.53 8.91
CA GLY A 44 -20.62 6.31 8.21
C GLY A 44 -20.08 5.01 8.82
N LEU A 45 -19.14 5.08 9.78
CA LEU A 45 -18.60 3.90 10.44
C LEU A 45 -18.44 4.14 11.97
N PRO A 46 -19.53 4.01 12.77
CA PRO A 46 -19.45 4.18 14.21
C PRO A 46 -18.56 3.10 14.85
N GLY A 47 -17.93 3.45 15.99
CA GLY A 47 -17.02 2.54 16.71
C GLY A 47 -15.59 2.54 16.18
N VAL A 48 -15.23 3.52 15.33
CA VAL A 48 -13.87 3.72 14.83
C VAL A 48 -13.33 5.05 15.37
N GLU A 49 -12.20 4.99 16.04
CA GLU A 49 -11.39 6.14 16.46
C GLU A 49 -10.28 6.36 15.42
N VAL A 50 -10.09 7.59 14.98
CA VAL A 50 -9.02 7.95 14.06
C VAL A 50 -7.95 8.76 14.79
N ARG A 51 -6.68 8.38 14.62
CA ARG A 51 -5.50 9.14 15.06
C ARG A 51 -4.77 9.70 13.86
N LEU A 52 -4.50 11.00 13.87
CA LEU A 52 -3.75 11.67 12.82
C LEU A 52 -2.28 11.75 13.20
N LEU A 53 -1.43 11.00 12.51
CA LEU A 53 -0.01 10.82 12.83
C LEU A 53 0.88 11.10 11.61
N SER A 54 2.19 11.24 11.80
CA SER A 54 3.15 11.22 10.69
C SER A 54 3.27 9.80 10.12
N ALA A 55 3.75 9.66 8.88
CA ALA A 55 3.91 8.34 8.24
C ALA A 55 4.80 7.39 9.08
N SER A 56 5.89 7.91 9.66
CA SER A 56 6.78 7.15 10.53
C SER A 56 6.13 6.77 11.86
N ASP A 57 5.35 7.69 12.45
CA ASP A 57 4.66 7.41 13.72
C ASP A 57 3.55 6.36 13.53
N ILE A 58 2.89 6.34 12.35
CA ILE A 58 1.92 5.30 11.99
C ILE A 58 2.61 3.93 11.97
N ALA A 59 3.76 3.81 11.28
CA ALA A 59 4.49 2.55 11.24
C ALA A 59 4.96 2.11 12.64
N THR A 60 5.38 3.05 13.48
CA THR A 60 5.76 2.78 14.88
C THR A 60 4.56 2.31 15.70
N ALA A 61 3.42 2.97 15.59
CA ALA A 61 2.21 2.62 16.33
C ALA A 61 1.63 1.25 15.90
N LEU A 62 1.73 0.90 14.60
CA LEU A 62 1.38 -0.42 14.09
C LEU A 62 2.29 -1.51 14.66
N ASP A 63 3.59 -1.25 14.65
CA ASP A 63 4.64 -2.17 15.15
C ASP A 63 4.50 -2.43 16.66
N ALA A 64 4.19 -1.38 17.43
CA ALA A 64 4.00 -1.46 18.88
C ALA A 64 2.63 -2.00 19.32
N GLY A 65 1.62 -2.04 18.43
CA GLY A 65 0.25 -2.43 18.79
C GLY A 65 -0.60 -1.30 19.38
N ASP A 66 -0.16 -0.05 19.28
CA ASP A 66 -0.89 1.12 19.79
C ASP A 66 -2.12 1.47 18.93
N VAL A 67 -2.16 0.98 17.69
CA VAL A 67 -3.28 1.10 16.76
C VAL A 67 -3.52 -0.23 16.06
N HIS A 68 -4.77 -0.46 15.66
CA HIS A 68 -5.16 -1.71 14.98
C HIS A 68 -4.88 -1.66 13.49
N LEU A 69 -5.20 -0.53 12.86
CA LEU A 69 -5.01 -0.29 11.43
C LEU A 69 -4.22 1.01 11.22
N GLY A 70 -3.57 1.12 10.06
CA GLY A 70 -2.90 2.36 9.68
C GLY A 70 -2.73 2.48 8.17
N VAL A 71 -2.71 3.72 7.68
CA VAL A 71 -2.39 4.05 6.28
C VAL A 71 -1.04 4.74 6.24
N THR A 72 -0.03 4.07 5.65
CA THR A 72 1.32 4.63 5.50
C THR A 72 2.03 3.98 4.31
N GLY A 73 3.23 4.48 3.94
CA GLY A 73 4.05 3.88 2.88
C GLY A 73 4.64 2.53 3.30
N GLU A 74 4.71 1.59 2.37
CA GLU A 74 5.38 0.31 2.62
C GLU A 74 6.85 0.49 3.00
N ASP A 75 7.53 1.47 2.38
CA ASP A 75 8.92 1.85 2.69
C ASP A 75 9.12 2.14 4.17
N VAL A 76 8.20 2.86 4.78
CA VAL A 76 8.27 3.25 6.20
C VAL A 76 8.00 2.06 7.11
N ILE A 77 7.09 1.16 6.74
CA ILE A 77 6.83 -0.10 7.46
C ILE A 77 8.06 -1.00 7.41
N ARG A 78 8.64 -1.22 6.22
CA ARG A 78 9.82 -2.07 6.02
C ARG A 78 11.05 -1.55 6.73
N GLU A 79 11.17 -0.23 6.90
CA GLU A 79 12.28 0.39 7.64
C GLU A 79 12.26 0.06 9.15
N ARG A 80 11.15 -0.41 9.70
CA ARG A 80 11.09 -0.90 11.09
C ARG A 80 12.04 -2.07 11.35
N GLY A 81 12.35 -2.86 10.31
CA GLY A 81 13.31 -3.95 10.36
C GLY A 81 12.88 -5.15 11.21
N GLY A 82 13.83 -6.06 11.42
CA GLY A 82 13.54 -7.33 12.05
C GLY A 82 12.52 -8.14 11.26
N ASP A 83 11.78 -9.01 11.91
CA ASP A 83 10.64 -9.72 11.31
C ASP A 83 9.39 -8.84 11.39
N VAL A 84 9.34 -7.80 10.55
CA VAL A 84 8.20 -6.87 10.50
C VAL A 84 6.92 -7.57 10.06
N ASP A 85 7.01 -8.61 9.24
CA ASP A 85 5.85 -9.37 8.77
C ASP A 85 5.20 -10.22 9.88
N ALA A 86 5.93 -10.50 10.97
CA ALA A 86 5.35 -11.11 12.17
C ALA A 86 4.55 -10.10 13.02
N ARG A 87 4.78 -8.79 12.86
CA ARG A 87 4.16 -7.73 13.67
C ARG A 87 3.18 -6.86 12.93
N VAL A 88 3.35 -6.69 11.62
CA VAL A 88 2.51 -5.84 10.77
C VAL A 88 2.11 -6.61 9.51
N MET A 89 0.82 -6.69 9.24
CA MET A 89 0.29 -7.30 8.02
C MET A 89 -0.16 -6.24 7.03
N LEU A 90 0.37 -6.25 5.82
CA LEU A 90 -0.14 -5.43 4.72
C LEU A 90 -1.48 -6.02 4.25
N LEU A 91 -2.56 -5.25 4.41
CA LEU A 91 -3.90 -5.70 4.04
C LEU A 91 -4.22 -5.36 2.58
N ARG A 92 -3.85 -4.15 2.15
CA ARG A 92 -4.20 -3.66 0.83
C ARG A 92 -3.30 -2.54 0.37
N ALA A 93 -2.75 -2.67 -0.83
CA ALA A 93 -2.18 -1.58 -1.59
C ALA A 93 -3.27 -0.60 -2.05
N LEU A 94 -3.06 0.69 -1.87
CA LEU A 94 -4.08 1.72 -2.09
C LEU A 94 -4.02 2.36 -3.48
N GLY A 95 -2.97 2.07 -4.27
CA GLY A 95 -2.80 2.56 -5.64
C GLY A 95 -2.37 4.02 -5.74
N PHE A 96 -1.99 4.64 -4.62
CA PHE A 96 -1.46 6.00 -4.57
C PHE A 96 -0.24 6.09 -3.63
N GLY A 97 0.37 7.26 -3.53
CA GLY A 97 1.53 7.48 -2.66
C GLY A 97 2.76 6.69 -3.11
N ARG A 98 2.91 6.42 -4.42
CA ARG A 98 4.06 5.69 -4.96
C ARG A 98 5.35 6.45 -4.71
N ALA A 99 6.35 5.72 -4.22
CA ALA A 99 7.68 6.23 -3.93
C ALA A 99 8.66 5.05 -3.96
N ASP A 100 9.48 4.97 -5.00
CA ASP A 100 10.51 3.94 -5.11
C ASP A 100 11.70 4.29 -4.23
N LEU A 101 12.15 3.36 -3.39
CA LEU A 101 13.41 3.50 -2.65
C LEU A 101 14.54 3.02 -3.53
N VAL A 102 15.48 3.92 -3.81
CA VAL A 102 16.52 3.69 -4.82
C VAL A 102 17.90 4.07 -4.31
N VAL A 103 18.92 3.40 -4.86
CA VAL A 103 20.33 3.83 -4.76
C VAL A 103 20.58 4.84 -5.87
N ALA A 104 21.13 6.01 -5.52
CA ALA A 104 21.50 7.03 -6.49
C ALA A 104 22.94 7.45 -6.31
N ALA A 105 23.64 7.53 -7.44
CA ALA A 105 25.04 7.91 -7.56
C ALA A 105 25.18 9.26 -8.29
N PRO A 106 26.29 9.99 -8.11
CA PRO A 106 26.60 11.18 -8.93
C PRO A 106 26.60 10.86 -10.43
N GLN A 107 25.97 11.70 -11.25
CA GLN A 107 25.98 11.53 -12.72
C GLN A 107 27.38 11.53 -13.30
N SER A 108 28.35 12.16 -12.64
CA SER A 108 29.77 12.16 -13.02
C SER A 108 30.44 10.78 -12.91
N TRP A 109 29.83 9.84 -12.23
CA TRP A 109 30.29 8.45 -12.17
C TRP A 109 29.79 7.70 -13.41
N ILE A 110 30.41 7.99 -14.57
CA ILE A 110 29.94 7.57 -15.89
C ILE A 110 29.86 6.04 -15.97
N ASP A 111 30.86 5.34 -15.42
CA ASP A 111 31.02 3.89 -15.51
C ASP A 111 30.26 3.09 -14.41
N VAL A 112 29.43 3.77 -13.59
CA VAL A 112 28.63 3.11 -12.55
C VAL A 112 27.21 2.92 -13.07
N ASP A 113 26.92 1.73 -13.59
CA ASP A 113 25.61 1.35 -14.13
C ASP A 113 24.97 0.14 -13.45
N SER A 114 25.64 -0.42 -12.42
CA SER A 114 25.13 -1.54 -11.62
C SER A 114 25.58 -1.46 -10.16
N MET A 115 24.96 -2.25 -9.30
CA MET A 115 25.39 -2.39 -7.91
C MET A 115 26.77 -3.08 -7.80
N ALA A 116 27.18 -3.87 -8.78
CA ALA A 116 28.54 -4.40 -8.85
C ALA A 116 29.57 -3.28 -9.05
N ASP A 117 29.28 -2.30 -9.93
CA ASP A 117 30.16 -1.13 -10.08
C ASP A 117 30.21 -0.30 -8.81
N VAL A 118 29.10 -0.22 -8.06
CA VAL A 118 29.08 0.45 -6.73
C VAL A 118 30.02 -0.27 -5.76
N GLU A 119 30.06 -1.61 -5.76
CA GLU A 119 31.01 -2.37 -4.93
C GLU A 119 32.46 -2.10 -5.32
N ASP A 120 32.76 -2.12 -6.63
CA ASP A 120 34.10 -1.82 -7.12
C ASP A 120 34.55 -0.41 -6.71
N VAL A 121 33.67 0.58 -6.83
CA VAL A 121 33.94 1.96 -6.37
C VAL A 121 34.16 1.99 -4.85
N ALA A 122 33.33 1.30 -4.06
CA ALA A 122 33.46 1.25 -2.61
C ALA A 122 34.80 0.65 -2.18
N HIS A 123 35.20 -0.46 -2.80
CA HIS A 123 36.48 -1.11 -2.56
C HIS A 123 37.67 -0.21 -2.93
N LEU A 124 37.64 0.40 -4.12
CA LEU A 124 38.68 1.34 -4.57
C LEU A 124 38.77 2.59 -3.67
N TYR A 125 37.61 3.10 -3.20
CA TYR A 125 37.56 4.24 -2.29
C TYR A 125 38.25 3.90 -0.96
N LEU A 126 37.93 2.73 -0.38
CA LEU A 126 38.58 2.24 0.82
C LEU A 126 40.10 2.08 0.62
N ALA A 127 40.53 1.47 -0.48
CA ALA A 127 41.94 1.25 -0.77
C ALA A 127 42.74 2.57 -0.92
N ARG A 128 42.11 3.60 -1.52
CA ARG A 128 42.76 4.90 -1.76
C ARG A 128 42.76 5.82 -0.57
N THR A 129 41.68 5.82 0.21
CA THR A 129 41.45 6.81 1.28
C THR A 129 41.59 6.25 2.70
N GLY A 130 41.61 4.94 2.85
CA GLY A 130 41.50 4.25 4.14
C GLY A 130 40.12 4.40 4.80
N GLN A 131 39.13 4.93 4.09
CA GLN A 131 37.77 5.18 4.63
C GLN A 131 36.73 4.44 3.80
N ARG A 132 35.66 3.96 4.45
CA ARG A 132 34.53 3.34 3.77
C ARG A 132 33.71 4.39 3.03
N LEU A 133 33.14 4.01 1.89
CA LEU A 133 32.23 4.83 1.10
C LEU A 133 31.02 5.26 1.95
N ARG A 134 30.69 6.55 1.96
CA ARG A 134 29.56 7.07 2.75
C ARG A 134 28.27 7.02 1.94
N VAL A 135 27.22 6.52 2.56
CA VAL A 135 25.87 6.42 1.98
C VAL A 135 24.90 7.21 2.85
N ALA A 136 24.41 8.35 2.37
CA ALA A 136 23.44 9.14 3.12
C ALA A 136 22.04 8.57 2.93
N THR A 137 21.33 8.32 4.02
CA THR A 137 19.97 7.81 3.98
C THR A 137 19.28 7.89 5.35
N LYS A 138 17.96 7.91 5.35
CA LYS A 138 17.10 7.65 6.51
C LYS A 138 16.57 6.21 6.53
N TYR A 139 16.84 5.43 5.49
CA TYR A 139 16.42 4.03 5.30
C TYR A 139 17.57 3.06 5.56
N GLY A 140 18.18 3.18 6.75
CA GLY A 140 19.38 2.43 7.09
C GLY A 140 19.18 0.92 7.16
N VAL A 141 18.02 0.45 7.58
CA VAL A 141 17.71 -0.98 7.71
C VAL A 141 17.59 -1.62 6.32
N GLN A 142 16.78 -1.04 5.45
CA GLN A 142 16.58 -1.55 4.10
C GLN A 142 17.85 -1.45 3.26
N THR A 143 18.62 -0.35 3.43
CA THR A 143 19.91 -0.18 2.76
C THR A 143 20.88 -1.28 3.14
N ARG A 144 21.05 -1.59 4.43
CA ARG A 144 21.94 -2.68 4.86
C ARG A 144 21.52 -4.03 4.30
N ALA A 145 20.23 -4.33 4.37
CA ALA A 145 19.68 -5.59 3.86
C ALA A 145 19.88 -5.72 2.34
N PHE A 146 19.68 -4.64 1.58
CA PHE A 146 19.86 -4.63 0.13
C PHE A 146 21.35 -4.73 -0.23
N PHE A 147 22.22 -3.89 0.33
CA PHE A 147 23.64 -3.90 0.06
C PHE A 147 24.28 -5.25 0.39
N SER A 148 23.88 -5.89 1.50
CA SER A 148 24.32 -7.24 1.84
C SER A 148 23.94 -8.27 0.77
N ARG A 149 22.74 -8.20 0.19
CA ARG A 149 22.32 -9.07 -0.90
C ARG A 149 23.07 -8.81 -2.22
N GLN A 150 23.48 -7.57 -2.44
CA GLN A 150 24.25 -7.16 -3.62
C GLN A 150 25.77 -7.34 -3.45
N GLY A 151 26.23 -7.80 -2.28
CA GLY A 151 27.65 -8.01 -2.01
C GLY A 151 28.44 -6.74 -1.68
N VAL A 152 27.79 -5.58 -1.58
CA VAL A 152 28.44 -4.31 -1.23
C VAL A 152 28.78 -4.29 0.26
N VAL A 153 30.07 -4.21 0.62
CA VAL A 153 30.55 -4.34 2.01
C VAL A 153 31.35 -3.13 2.50
N ASP A 154 32.05 -2.42 1.63
CA ASP A 154 32.98 -1.35 1.99
C ASP A 154 32.33 0.03 2.11
N TYR A 155 31.17 0.07 2.77
CA TYR A 155 30.40 1.31 2.99
C TYR A 155 30.13 1.59 4.47
N ARG A 156 29.70 2.80 4.75
CA ARG A 156 29.10 3.22 6.02
C ARG A 156 27.88 4.11 5.79
N ILE A 157 26.84 3.92 6.59
CA ILE A 157 25.66 4.76 6.54
C ILE A 157 25.95 6.06 7.30
N VAL A 158 25.52 7.18 6.68
CA VAL A 158 25.41 8.50 7.29
C VAL A 158 23.92 8.82 7.40
N ASP A 159 23.44 9.03 8.62
CA ASP A 159 22.05 9.38 8.83
C ASP A 159 21.72 10.74 8.21
N SER A 160 20.61 10.81 7.49
CA SER A 160 20.15 12.00 6.78
C SER A 160 18.73 12.35 7.20
N ALA A 161 18.59 13.36 8.05
CA ALA A 161 17.30 13.81 8.56
C ALA A 161 16.47 14.66 7.57
N GLY A 162 16.98 14.91 6.35
CA GLY A 162 16.31 15.70 5.30
C GLY A 162 17.29 16.14 4.23
N ALA A 163 16.79 16.52 3.05
CA ALA A 163 17.57 16.95 1.89
C ALA A 163 18.72 15.96 1.55
N THR A 164 18.40 14.66 1.57
CA THR A 164 19.37 13.58 1.31
C THR A 164 20.02 13.72 -0.05
N GLU A 165 19.29 14.19 -1.05
CA GLU A 165 19.75 14.43 -2.42
C GLU A 165 20.88 15.47 -2.51
N GLY A 166 20.99 16.35 -1.53
CA GLY A 166 22.07 17.36 -1.44
C GLY A 166 23.38 16.83 -0.82
N ALA A 167 23.37 15.65 -0.20
CA ALA A 167 24.50 15.13 0.56
C ALA A 167 25.79 14.95 -0.28
N PRO A 168 25.75 14.46 -1.54
CA PRO A 168 26.95 14.36 -2.37
C PRO A 168 27.55 15.73 -2.73
N ALA A 169 26.73 16.71 -3.10
CA ALA A 169 27.20 18.05 -3.43
C ALA A 169 27.80 18.77 -2.21
N ALA A 170 27.28 18.50 -1.01
CA ALA A 170 27.81 19.00 0.25
C ALA A 170 29.04 18.23 0.77
N GLY A 171 29.49 17.16 0.09
CA GLY A 171 30.61 16.33 0.53
C GLY A 171 30.34 15.53 1.80
N VAL A 172 29.07 15.35 2.16
CA VAL A 172 28.64 14.58 3.34
C VAL A 172 28.69 13.08 3.07
N ALA A 173 28.33 12.66 1.86
CA ALA A 173 28.35 11.27 1.41
C ALA A 173 28.64 11.19 -0.08
N GLU A 174 29.11 10.06 -0.56
CA GLU A 174 29.39 9.81 -1.97
C GLU A 174 28.16 9.25 -2.71
N LEU A 175 27.32 8.46 -2.01
CA LEU A 175 26.09 7.87 -2.49
C LEU A 175 24.92 8.26 -1.61
N ILE A 176 23.72 8.11 -2.15
CA ILE A 176 22.51 8.22 -1.35
C ILE A 176 21.58 7.02 -1.57
N VAL A 177 20.76 6.76 -0.58
CA VAL A 177 19.55 5.93 -0.72
C VAL A 177 18.37 6.77 -0.26
N ASP A 178 17.45 7.05 -1.17
CA ASP A 178 16.27 7.87 -0.86
C ASP A 178 15.06 7.45 -1.72
N ILE A 179 13.89 7.97 -1.34
CA ILE A 179 12.66 7.74 -2.10
C ILE A 179 12.54 8.71 -3.27
N THR A 180 12.02 8.22 -4.38
CA THR A 180 11.71 9.05 -5.54
C THR A 180 10.44 8.56 -6.23
N THR A 181 9.67 9.49 -6.83
CA THR A 181 8.51 9.14 -7.66
C THR A 181 8.87 9.14 -9.14
N THR A 182 9.63 10.11 -9.59
CA THR A 182 9.96 10.31 -11.01
C THR A 182 11.46 10.45 -11.27
N GLY A 183 12.27 10.47 -10.24
CA GLY A 183 13.72 10.76 -10.35
C GLY A 183 14.05 12.24 -10.57
N ALA A 184 13.07 13.12 -10.76
CA ALA A 184 13.32 14.52 -11.13
C ALA A 184 14.15 15.28 -10.09
N THR A 185 13.90 15.09 -8.80
CA THR A 185 14.69 15.73 -7.72
C THR A 185 16.13 15.22 -7.71
N LEU A 186 16.32 13.92 -7.95
CA LEU A 186 17.66 13.33 -8.05
C LEU A 186 18.43 13.93 -9.23
N ALA A 187 17.80 13.97 -10.41
CA ALA A 187 18.42 14.54 -11.62
C ALA A 187 18.77 16.04 -11.44
N ALA A 188 17.91 16.83 -10.78
CA ALA A 188 18.17 18.22 -10.47
C ALA A 188 19.37 18.42 -9.52
N ASN A 189 19.73 17.41 -8.75
CA ASN A 189 20.91 17.38 -7.88
C ASN A 189 22.11 16.64 -8.51
N ASN A 190 22.11 16.45 -9.83
CA ASN A 190 23.15 15.75 -10.59
C ASN A 190 23.37 14.30 -10.11
N LEU A 191 22.29 13.61 -9.75
CA LEU A 191 22.29 12.22 -9.37
C LEU A 191 21.60 11.37 -10.44
N LYS A 192 22.07 10.13 -10.65
CA LYS A 192 21.43 9.09 -11.45
C LYS A 192 21.05 7.92 -10.57
N ILE A 193 19.90 7.31 -10.85
CA ILE A 193 19.50 6.05 -10.21
C ILE A 193 20.35 4.94 -10.78
N VAL A 194 20.94 4.09 -9.93
CA VAL A 194 21.60 2.87 -10.35
C VAL A 194 20.54 1.89 -10.88
N PRO A 195 20.61 1.40 -12.12
CA PRO A 195 19.53 0.64 -12.76
C PRO A 195 19.01 -0.56 -11.97
N ASP A 196 19.90 -1.35 -11.36
CA ASP A 196 19.59 -2.48 -10.49
C ASP A 196 19.57 -2.09 -9.00
N GLY A 197 19.69 -0.79 -8.69
CA GLY A 197 19.67 -0.21 -7.35
C GLY A 197 18.27 0.13 -6.81
N VAL A 198 17.19 -0.42 -7.39
CA VAL A 198 15.83 -0.27 -6.86
C VAL A 198 15.64 -1.24 -5.70
N ILE A 199 15.60 -0.70 -4.48
CA ILE A 199 15.48 -1.47 -3.23
C ILE A 199 14.04 -1.93 -3.01
N LEU A 200 13.09 -1.02 -3.20
CA LEU A 200 11.67 -1.26 -2.99
C LEU A 200 10.83 -0.36 -3.89
N ARG A 201 9.85 -0.93 -4.58
CA ARG A 201 8.77 -0.16 -5.21
C ARG A 201 7.64 -0.01 -4.19
N SER A 202 7.59 1.14 -3.51
CA SER A 202 6.65 1.40 -2.43
C SER A 202 5.42 2.13 -2.92
N GLU A 203 4.30 1.86 -2.27
CA GLU A 203 3.07 2.66 -2.33
C GLU A 203 2.38 2.70 -0.97
N ALA A 204 1.36 3.54 -0.84
CA ALA A 204 0.56 3.59 0.37
C ALA A 204 -0.16 2.26 0.60
N GLN A 205 -0.09 1.76 1.83
CA GLN A 205 -0.70 0.53 2.29
C GLN A 205 -1.72 0.81 3.38
N LEU A 206 -2.85 0.12 3.34
CA LEU A 206 -3.63 -0.13 4.54
C LEU A 206 -3.01 -1.36 5.21
N ALA A 207 -2.52 -1.19 6.43
CA ALA A 207 -1.84 -2.23 7.19
C ALA A 207 -2.51 -2.47 8.54
N ALA A 208 -2.37 -3.68 9.07
CA ALA A 208 -2.88 -4.08 10.39
C ALA A 208 -1.73 -4.44 11.32
N SER A 209 -1.84 -4.05 12.58
CA SER A 209 -0.98 -4.53 13.65
C SER A 209 -1.36 -5.96 14.03
N LEU A 210 -0.38 -6.85 14.11
CA LEU A 210 -0.52 -8.21 14.65
C LEU A 210 -0.19 -8.26 16.14
N THR A 211 0.37 -7.20 16.70
CA THR A 211 0.74 -7.05 18.13
C THR A 211 -0.35 -6.36 18.95
N ALA A 212 -1.28 -5.65 18.31
CA ALA A 212 -2.42 -5.04 18.98
C ALA A 212 -3.38 -6.11 19.56
N ALA A 213 -4.11 -5.75 20.61
CA ALA A 213 -5.21 -6.57 21.11
C ALA A 213 -6.43 -6.43 20.20
N TRP A 214 -6.96 -7.54 19.68
CA TRP A 214 -8.12 -7.57 18.79
C TRP A 214 -9.32 -8.24 19.45
N PRO A 215 -10.11 -7.52 20.27
CA PRO A 215 -11.42 -8.01 20.73
C PRO A 215 -12.37 -8.23 19.55
N ASP A 216 -13.37 -9.08 19.72
CA ASP A 216 -14.34 -9.39 18.65
C ASP A 216 -15.04 -8.15 18.10
N GLU A 217 -15.37 -7.18 18.93
CA GLU A 217 -15.98 -5.91 18.51
C GLU A 217 -15.08 -5.13 17.56
N THR A 218 -13.77 -5.13 17.80
CA THR A 218 -12.76 -4.49 16.94
C THR A 218 -12.64 -5.19 15.59
N LEU A 219 -12.64 -6.53 15.58
CA LEU A 219 -12.65 -7.31 14.35
C LEU A 219 -13.94 -7.10 13.54
N ILE A 220 -15.09 -6.98 14.20
CA ILE A 220 -16.37 -6.67 13.54
C ILE A 220 -16.31 -5.29 12.87
N ALA A 221 -15.77 -4.28 13.56
CA ALA A 221 -15.60 -2.94 12.99
C ALA A 221 -14.62 -2.94 11.79
N ALA A 222 -13.50 -3.67 11.88
CA ALA A 222 -12.55 -3.83 10.78
C ALA A 222 -13.17 -4.54 9.57
N ARG A 223 -13.96 -5.61 9.79
CA ARG A 223 -14.72 -6.27 8.72
C ARG A 223 -15.67 -5.32 8.02
N ARG A 224 -16.36 -4.46 8.77
CA ARG A 224 -17.29 -3.47 8.21
C ARG A 224 -16.54 -2.46 7.35
N LEU A 225 -15.41 -1.92 7.84
CA LEU A 225 -14.54 -1.02 7.07
C LEU A 225 -14.09 -1.68 5.77
N MET A 226 -13.54 -2.89 5.84
CA MET A 226 -13.04 -3.59 4.66
C MET A 226 -14.15 -3.90 3.65
N ARG A 227 -15.34 -4.31 4.09
CA ARG A 227 -16.47 -4.52 3.18
C ARG A 227 -16.83 -3.27 2.39
N ILE A 228 -16.83 -2.09 3.04
CA ILE A 228 -17.12 -0.81 2.38
C ILE A 228 -16.04 -0.50 1.33
N VAL A 229 -14.77 -0.54 1.74
CA VAL A 229 -13.63 -0.20 0.88
C VAL A 229 -13.49 -1.18 -0.29
N GLU A 230 -13.60 -2.47 -0.03
CA GLU A 230 -13.54 -3.51 -1.07
C GLU A 230 -14.76 -3.47 -1.99
N GLY A 231 -15.94 -3.25 -1.43
CA GLY A 231 -17.18 -3.14 -2.21
C GLY A 231 -17.14 -1.98 -3.19
N ARG A 232 -16.59 -0.82 -2.76
CA ARG A 232 -16.36 0.33 -3.64
C ARG A 232 -15.28 0.03 -4.68
N GLY A 233 -14.17 -0.59 -4.27
CA GLY A 233 -13.09 -0.95 -5.17
C GLY A 233 -13.53 -1.91 -6.28
N ARG A 234 -14.33 -2.92 -5.97
CA ARG A 234 -14.91 -3.84 -6.96
C ARG A 234 -15.83 -3.13 -7.93
N ALA A 235 -16.70 -2.27 -7.41
CA ALA A 235 -17.70 -1.56 -8.21
C ALA A 235 -17.08 -0.71 -9.32
N LYS A 236 -15.91 -0.10 -9.09
CA LYS A 236 -15.22 0.74 -10.08
C LYS A 236 -14.83 0.00 -11.36
N GLY A 237 -14.56 -1.28 -11.26
CA GLY A 237 -14.16 -2.11 -12.40
C GLY A 237 -15.34 -2.82 -13.09
N LEU A 238 -16.59 -2.59 -12.66
CA LEU A 238 -17.74 -3.35 -13.11
C LEU A 238 -18.85 -2.45 -13.67
N SER A 239 -19.58 -3.01 -14.62
CA SER A 239 -20.88 -2.50 -15.14
C SER A 239 -21.95 -3.58 -14.97
N SER A 240 -23.18 -3.17 -14.66
CA SER A 240 -24.33 -4.05 -14.51
C SER A 240 -25.23 -3.90 -15.74
N LEU A 241 -25.45 -4.98 -16.49
CA LEU A 241 -26.39 -5.05 -17.59
C LEU A 241 -27.64 -5.77 -17.11
N ARG A 242 -28.81 -5.19 -17.37
CA ARG A 242 -30.12 -5.77 -17.01
C ARG A 242 -31.02 -5.81 -18.21
N TRP A 243 -31.87 -6.84 -18.28
CA TRP A 243 -32.84 -7.06 -19.33
C TRP A 243 -34.14 -7.64 -18.77
N PRO A 244 -35.27 -7.55 -19.51
CA PRO A 244 -36.52 -8.18 -19.10
C PRO A 244 -36.41 -9.71 -18.97
N ALA A 245 -37.09 -10.29 -17.99
CA ALA A 245 -36.97 -11.72 -17.64
C ALA A 245 -37.34 -12.67 -18.78
N GLU A 246 -38.24 -12.26 -19.67
CA GLU A 246 -38.64 -13.04 -20.85
C GLU A 246 -37.47 -13.32 -21.81
N PHE A 247 -36.42 -12.52 -21.78
CA PHE A 247 -35.22 -12.71 -22.61
C PHE A 247 -34.09 -13.48 -21.90
N ASP A 248 -34.30 -14.01 -20.70
CA ASP A 248 -33.24 -14.66 -19.92
C ASP A 248 -32.54 -15.81 -20.68
N GLY A 249 -33.30 -16.64 -21.41
CA GLY A 249 -32.76 -17.72 -22.21
C GLY A 249 -31.81 -17.29 -23.34
N PRO A 250 -32.21 -16.39 -24.26
CA PRO A 250 -31.36 -15.81 -25.27
C PRO A 250 -30.17 -15.05 -24.66
N ALA A 251 -30.38 -14.24 -23.63
CA ALA A 251 -29.37 -13.47 -22.97
C ALA A 251 -28.26 -14.34 -22.36
N ARG A 252 -28.63 -15.45 -21.72
CA ARG A 252 -27.66 -16.41 -21.17
C ARG A 252 -26.75 -17.02 -22.24
N ARG A 253 -27.28 -17.28 -23.43
CA ARG A 253 -26.48 -17.81 -24.54
C ARG A 253 -25.54 -16.75 -25.09
N ALA A 254 -26.05 -15.54 -25.35
CA ALA A 254 -25.28 -14.43 -25.90
C ALA A 254 -24.11 -14.00 -25.00
N THR A 255 -24.30 -14.07 -23.68
CA THR A 255 -23.29 -13.60 -22.71
C THR A 255 -22.43 -14.71 -22.12
N LYS A 256 -22.47 -15.93 -22.68
CA LYS A 256 -21.72 -17.07 -22.11
C LYS A 256 -20.20 -16.85 -22.10
N SER A 257 -19.64 -16.32 -23.19
CA SER A 257 -18.20 -16.07 -23.32
C SER A 257 -17.65 -15.06 -22.29
N PHE A 258 -18.46 -14.10 -21.86
CA PHE A 258 -18.04 -13.10 -20.89
C PHE A 258 -17.81 -13.67 -19.48
N LEU A 259 -18.39 -14.84 -19.17
CA LEU A 259 -18.15 -15.51 -17.88
C LEU A 259 -16.68 -15.94 -17.75
N ASP A 260 -16.04 -16.33 -18.84
CA ASP A 260 -14.63 -16.71 -18.87
C ASP A 260 -13.70 -15.48 -18.71
N HIS A 261 -14.23 -14.27 -18.95
CA HIS A 261 -13.54 -12.99 -18.77
C HIS A 261 -13.86 -12.30 -17.43
N GLY A 262 -14.46 -13.03 -16.49
CA GLY A 262 -14.74 -12.52 -15.14
C GLY A 262 -16.09 -11.85 -14.97
N ALA A 263 -17.01 -11.98 -15.93
CA ALA A 263 -18.40 -11.57 -15.72
C ALA A 263 -19.11 -12.50 -14.72
N VAL A 264 -19.99 -11.92 -13.93
CA VAL A 264 -20.75 -12.64 -12.90
C VAL A 264 -22.25 -12.57 -13.23
N ARG A 265 -22.86 -13.74 -13.40
CA ARG A 265 -24.29 -13.84 -13.64
C ARG A 265 -25.09 -13.52 -12.39
N ARG A 266 -26.15 -12.75 -12.58
CA ARG A 266 -27.15 -12.41 -11.55
C ARG A 266 -28.52 -12.93 -11.96
N SER A 267 -29.46 -12.95 -11.03
CA SER A 267 -30.86 -13.31 -11.31
C SER A 267 -31.56 -12.32 -12.26
N ASP A 268 -31.13 -11.07 -12.26
CA ASP A 268 -31.71 -9.94 -12.97
C ASP A 268 -30.78 -9.36 -14.06
N GLY A 269 -29.71 -10.08 -14.44
CA GLY A 269 -28.77 -9.59 -15.43
C GLY A 269 -27.36 -10.15 -15.31
N LEU A 270 -26.38 -9.33 -15.65
CA LEU A 270 -24.96 -9.67 -15.68
C LEU A 270 -24.12 -8.52 -15.12
N LEU A 271 -23.17 -8.83 -14.24
CA LEU A 271 -22.06 -7.93 -13.95
C LEU A 271 -20.92 -8.27 -14.88
N VAL A 272 -20.38 -7.29 -15.60
CA VAL A 272 -19.25 -7.46 -16.52
C VAL A 272 -18.12 -6.53 -16.12
N PRO A 273 -16.85 -6.87 -16.42
CA PRO A 273 -15.77 -5.89 -16.43
C PRO A 273 -16.16 -4.67 -17.25
N ALA A 274 -15.81 -3.47 -16.77
CA ALA A 274 -16.25 -2.23 -17.39
C ALA A 274 -15.76 -2.08 -18.85
N HIS A 275 -14.64 -2.71 -19.21
CA HIS A 275 -14.10 -2.72 -20.57
C HIS A 275 -14.91 -3.63 -21.52
N ASP A 276 -15.58 -4.65 -21.01
CA ASP A 276 -16.40 -5.59 -21.82
C ASP A 276 -17.86 -5.11 -21.96
N MET A 277 -18.22 -4.00 -21.35
CA MET A 277 -19.61 -3.53 -21.24
C MET A 277 -20.29 -3.35 -22.61
N PHE A 278 -19.60 -2.69 -23.56
CA PHE A 278 -20.17 -2.42 -24.89
C PHE A 278 -20.32 -3.72 -25.68
N ASP A 279 -19.32 -4.58 -25.69
CA ASP A 279 -19.33 -5.84 -26.41
C ASP A 279 -20.43 -6.78 -25.87
N ALA A 280 -20.65 -6.77 -24.55
CA ALA A 280 -21.71 -7.54 -23.93
C ALA A 280 -23.10 -6.99 -24.25
N ALA A 281 -23.25 -5.66 -24.31
CA ALA A 281 -24.51 -5.01 -24.70
C ALA A 281 -24.84 -5.26 -26.18
N GLU A 282 -23.86 -5.21 -27.07
CA GLU A 282 -23.99 -5.52 -28.50
C GLU A 282 -24.38 -6.99 -28.73
N ALA A 283 -23.70 -7.93 -28.05
CA ALA A 283 -24.04 -9.34 -28.12
C ALA A 283 -25.48 -9.65 -27.67
N LEU A 284 -25.98 -8.91 -26.66
CA LEU A 284 -27.37 -9.00 -26.23
C LEU A 284 -28.33 -8.46 -27.30
N ALA A 285 -28.03 -7.30 -27.90
CA ALA A 285 -28.85 -6.68 -28.94
C ALA A 285 -28.95 -7.58 -30.20
N ASP A 286 -27.83 -8.16 -30.65
CA ASP A 286 -27.75 -9.10 -31.76
C ASP A 286 -28.56 -10.38 -31.50
N ALA A 287 -28.67 -10.79 -30.26
CA ALA A 287 -29.53 -11.90 -29.85
C ALA A 287 -31.03 -11.53 -29.69
N GLY A 288 -31.42 -10.32 -30.05
CA GLY A 288 -32.78 -9.80 -29.93
C GLY A 288 -33.22 -9.54 -28.48
N VAL A 289 -32.28 -9.36 -27.58
CA VAL A 289 -32.53 -9.04 -26.16
C VAL A 289 -32.62 -7.53 -25.99
N GLY A 290 -33.75 -7.03 -25.51
CA GLY A 290 -33.92 -5.60 -25.27
C GLY A 290 -35.28 -5.22 -24.70
N PRO A 291 -35.38 -4.04 -24.05
CA PRO A 291 -34.27 -3.10 -23.82
C PRO A 291 -33.24 -3.59 -22.81
N VAL A 292 -31.98 -3.24 -23.04
CA VAL A 292 -30.89 -3.51 -22.09
C VAL A 292 -30.54 -2.22 -21.38
N SER A 293 -30.67 -2.18 -20.06
CA SER A 293 -30.20 -1.07 -19.23
C SER A 293 -28.79 -1.36 -18.71
N VAL A 294 -27.95 -0.31 -18.66
CA VAL A 294 -26.60 -0.37 -18.15
C VAL A 294 -26.45 0.59 -16.99
N ASP A 295 -26.08 0.06 -15.83
CA ASP A 295 -25.83 0.84 -14.63
C ASP A 295 -24.37 0.63 -14.15
N ARG A 296 -23.80 1.64 -13.51
CA ARG A 296 -22.56 1.50 -12.76
C ARG A 296 -22.89 1.38 -11.29
N PRO A 297 -22.65 0.22 -10.66
CA PRO A 297 -22.94 0.06 -9.25
C PRO A 297 -22.00 0.96 -8.41
N ASP A 298 -22.53 1.59 -7.36
CA ASP A 298 -21.70 2.32 -6.40
C ASP A 298 -20.88 1.38 -5.55
N TYR A 299 -21.42 0.21 -5.22
CA TYR A 299 -20.77 -0.83 -4.44
C TYR A 299 -21.17 -2.22 -4.95
N VAL A 300 -20.21 -3.15 -4.86
CA VAL A 300 -20.44 -4.60 -5.03
C VAL A 300 -19.90 -5.31 -3.80
N PHE A 301 -20.78 -5.69 -2.89
CA PHE A 301 -20.43 -6.36 -1.64
C PHE A 301 -20.33 -7.87 -1.85
N GLU A 302 -19.29 -8.48 -1.28
CA GLU A 302 -19.16 -9.92 -1.13
C GLU A 302 -19.54 -10.37 0.28
N ALA A 303 -19.91 -11.64 0.42
CA ALA A 303 -20.28 -12.21 1.71
C ALA A 303 -19.10 -12.22 2.70
N SER A 304 -17.88 -12.48 2.19
CA SER A 304 -16.64 -12.55 2.97
C SER A 304 -15.57 -11.61 2.41
N SER A 305 -14.55 -11.33 3.22
CA SER A 305 -13.33 -10.63 2.82
C SER A 305 -12.14 -11.54 3.09
N PRO A 306 -11.50 -12.10 2.05
CA PRO A 306 -10.32 -12.95 2.22
C PRO A 306 -9.20 -12.31 3.03
N VAL A 307 -9.06 -10.97 2.91
CA VAL A 307 -8.04 -10.20 3.64
C VAL A 307 -8.31 -10.20 5.15
N ILE A 308 -9.57 -10.01 5.55
CA ILE A 308 -9.95 -10.06 6.98
C ILE A 308 -9.93 -11.49 7.52
N GLU A 309 -10.27 -12.47 6.71
CA GLU A 309 -10.15 -13.88 7.11
C GLU A 309 -8.68 -14.26 7.35
N ALA A 310 -7.79 -13.85 6.46
CA ALA A 310 -6.35 -14.03 6.63
C ALA A 310 -5.82 -13.30 7.87
N LEU A 311 -6.26 -12.06 8.15
CA LEU A 311 -5.91 -11.34 9.38
C LEU A 311 -6.38 -12.11 10.62
N ALA A 312 -7.64 -12.54 10.65
CA ALA A 312 -8.20 -13.30 11.78
C ALA A 312 -7.45 -14.61 12.02
N ALA A 313 -7.09 -15.32 10.96
CA ALA A 313 -6.27 -16.54 11.04
C ALA A 313 -4.87 -16.27 11.65
N ARG A 314 -4.20 -15.20 11.20
CA ARG A 314 -2.89 -14.78 11.73
C ARG A 314 -2.97 -14.43 13.23
N LEU A 315 -3.99 -13.69 13.65
CA LEU A 315 -4.23 -13.35 15.06
C LEU A 315 -4.56 -14.57 15.92
N GLY A 316 -5.26 -15.56 15.38
CA GLY A 316 -5.54 -16.85 16.05
C GLY A 316 -4.28 -17.71 16.27
N GLN A 317 -3.38 -17.75 15.29
CA GLN A 317 -2.11 -18.46 15.39
C GLN A 317 -1.17 -17.82 16.41
N GLY A 318 -1.14 -16.48 16.52
CA GLY A 318 -0.35 -15.77 17.54
C GLY A 318 -0.76 -16.16 18.96
N LYS A 319 -2.06 -16.20 19.24
CA LYS A 319 -2.60 -16.60 20.56
C LYS A 319 -2.27 -18.06 20.92
N ALA A 320 -2.27 -18.97 19.95
CA ALA A 320 -1.94 -20.37 20.19
C ALA A 320 -0.45 -20.60 20.52
N SER A 321 0.45 -19.80 19.92
CA SER A 321 1.89 -19.88 20.18
C SER A 321 2.27 -19.29 21.56
N GLU A 322 1.61 -18.21 21.98
CA GLU A 322 1.81 -17.60 23.30
C GLU A 322 1.35 -18.53 24.43
N THR A 323 0.19 -19.19 24.26
CA THR A 323 -0.31 -20.17 25.25
C THR A 323 0.58 -21.41 25.36
N ALA A 324 1.17 -21.88 24.26
CA ALA A 324 2.11 -22.98 24.26
C ALA A 324 3.45 -22.63 24.93
N SER A 325 3.95 -21.39 24.73
CA SER A 325 5.18 -20.89 25.36
C SER A 325 5.03 -20.58 26.86
N ALA A 326 3.82 -20.21 27.31
CA ALA A 326 3.53 -19.94 28.72
C ALA A 326 3.29 -21.23 29.54
N SER A 327 3.15 -22.39 28.87
CA SER A 327 2.91 -23.71 29.49
C SER A 327 4.17 -24.60 29.50
N ALA A 328 5.30 -24.13 28.97
CA ALA A 328 6.59 -24.76 28.93
C ALA A 328 7.59 -24.09 29.89
#